data_5a5f2d72e2d92b4da7506f8520589261
#
_entry.id   5a5f2d72e2d92b4da7506f8520589261
#
_cell.length_a   1.000
_cell.length_b   1.000
_cell.length_c   1.000
_cell.angle_alpha   90.00
_cell.angle_beta   90.00
_cell.angle_gamma   90.00
#
_symmetry.space_group_name_H-M   'P 1'
#
loop_
_entity.id
_entity.type
_entity.pdbx_description
1 polymer ?
#
loop_
_entity_poly.entity_id
_entity_poly.type
_entity_poly.pdbx_seq_one_letter_code
_entity_poly.pdbx_strand_id
1 'polypeptide(L)'
;MKKILIIGAGAMGAAFSIPLIDNNHKVFITEPYSQRFIKNLSSKNKFHSGLKINLSKKLIFKKYGKELFLEKYDLIVIALSLSGINFVSRELKKYKVKSPVLVLTKGLKYDKKNKKITTISQTLLKNIPKLNVSVLKGPCLAKELVRKSQTSVI
;
A
#
# COMPACT_ATOMS: atom_id res chain seq x y z
N MET A 1 0.24 18.05 -8.19
CA MET A 1 -0.62 17.14 -7.39
C MET A 1 -0.70 15.81 -8.10
N LYS A 2 -0.42 14.69 -7.44
CA LYS A 2 -0.50 13.31 -7.98
C LYS A 2 -1.67 12.56 -7.35
N LYS A 3 -2.24 11.60 -8.08
CA LYS A 3 -3.32 10.71 -7.64
C LYS A 3 -2.72 9.38 -7.20
N ILE A 4 -2.76 9.06 -5.91
CA ILE A 4 -2.06 7.92 -5.31
C ILE A 4 -3.07 6.99 -4.64
N LEU A 5 -2.98 5.69 -4.93
CA LEU A 5 -3.76 4.65 -4.27
C LEU A 5 -2.87 3.86 -3.31
N ILE A 6 -3.26 3.74 -2.05
CA ILE A 6 -2.64 2.86 -1.06
C ILE A 6 -3.52 1.62 -0.87
N ILE A 7 -2.97 0.43 -1.13
CA ILE A 7 -3.62 -0.85 -0.89
C ILE A 7 -3.03 -1.46 0.39
N GLY A 8 -3.83 -1.50 1.44
CA GLY A 8 -3.48 -1.88 2.80
C GLY A 8 -3.58 -0.69 3.74
N ALA A 9 -4.58 -0.69 4.61
CA ALA A 9 -4.86 0.37 5.59
C ALA A 9 -4.32 0.06 6.99
N GLY A 10 -3.40 -0.90 7.10
CA GLY A 10 -2.66 -1.17 8.33
C GLY A 10 -1.75 -0.01 8.74
N ALA A 11 -0.99 -0.19 9.83
CA ALA A 11 -0.18 0.88 10.40
C ALA A 11 0.77 1.55 9.38
N MET A 12 1.48 0.77 8.54
CA MET A 12 2.42 1.34 7.57
C MET A 12 1.69 2.08 6.44
N GLY A 13 0.62 1.53 5.86
CA GLY A 13 -0.13 2.20 4.79
C GLY A 13 -0.79 3.49 5.26
N ALA A 14 -1.39 3.46 6.46
CA ALA A 14 -1.99 4.64 7.07
C ALA A 14 -0.93 5.72 7.40
N ALA A 15 0.21 5.33 7.99
CA ALA A 15 1.29 6.28 8.31
C ALA A 15 1.91 6.87 7.03
N PHE A 16 2.09 6.07 5.97
CA PHE A 16 2.66 6.52 4.70
C PHE A 16 1.75 7.53 3.97
N SER A 17 0.43 7.52 4.26
CA SER A 17 -0.48 8.54 3.73
C SER A 17 -0.17 9.96 4.21
N ILE A 18 0.48 10.10 5.37
CA ILE A 18 0.77 11.41 5.99
C ILE A 18 1.72 12.24 5.11
N PRO A 19 2.96 11.80 4.81
CA PRO A 19 3.86 12.59 3.98
C PRO A 19 3.32 12.82 2.57
N LEU A 20 2.53 11.90 2.02
CA LEU A 20 1.92 12.09 0.71
C LEU A 20 0.88 13.24 0.72
N ILE A 21 0.06 13.32 1.77
CA ILE A 21 -0.92 14.40 1.94
C ILE A 21 -0.25 15.72 2.26
N ASP A 22 0.80 15.71 3.09
CA ASP A 22 1.58 16.91 3.44
C ASP A 22 2.23 17.52 2.19
N ASN A 23 2.61 16.69 1.22
CA ASN A 23 3.10 17.11 -0.10
C ASN A 23 1.98 17.37 -1.13
N ASN A 24 0.76 17.65 -0.68
CA ASN A 24 -0.39 18.02 -1.50
C ASN A 24 -0.79 17.00 -2.57
N HIS A 25 -0.59 15.70 -2.33
CA HIS A 25 -1.09 14.65 -3.21
C HIS A 25 -2.53 14.26 -2.87
N LYS A 26 -3.30 13.81 -3.87
CA LYS A 26 -4.63 13.23 -3.68
C LYS A 26 -4.49 11.75 -3.34
N VAL A 27 -4.71 11.40 -2.08
CA VAL A 27 -4.43 10.05 -1.55
C VAL A 27 -5.71 9.29 -1.27
N PHE A 28 -5.81 8.12 -1.88
CA PHE A 28 -6.85 7.12 -1.65
C PHE A 28 -6.26 5.95 -0.88
N ILE A 29 -7.04 5.37 0.03
CA ILE A 29 -6.63 4.20 0.79
C ILE A 29 -7.75 3.16 0.80
N THR A 30 -7.38 1.89 0.69
CA THR A 30 -8.31 0.76 0.74
C THR A 30 -7.73 -0.41 1.52
N GLU A 31 -8.62 -1.31 1.99
CA GLU A 31 -8.23 -2.53 2.72
C GLU A 31 -8.97 -3.74 2.12
N PRO A 32 -8.24 -4.68 1.50
CA PRO A 32 -8.86 -5.82 0.83
C PRO A 32 -9.43 -6.88 1.80
N TYR A 33 -8.86 -7.00 3.01
CA TYR A 33 -9.19 -8.10 3.93
C TYR A 33 -10.26 -7.76 4.95
N SER A 34 -10.48 -6.47 5.24
CA SER A 34 -11.46 -6.05 6.24
C SER A 34 -12.19 -4.78 5.82
N GLN A 35 -13.32 -4.98 5.15
CA GLN A 35 -14.22 -3.87 4.81
C GLN A 35 -14.80 -3.19 6.07
N ARG A 36 -14.97 -3.94 7.17
CA ARG A 36 -15.38 -3.39 8.47
C ARG A 36 -14.32 -2.43 9.02
N PHE A 37 -13.04 -2.77 8.87
CA PHE A 37 -11.93 -1.92 9.30
C PHE A 37 -11.91 -0.60 8.52
N ILE A 38 -12.05 -0.66 7.21
CA ILE A 38 -12.14 0.54 6.36
C ILE A 38 -13.36 1.40 6.71
N LYS A 39 -14.51 0.79 6.95
CA LYS A 39 -15.73 1.49 7.36
C LYS A 39 -15.52 2.24 8.68
N ASN A 40 -14.89 1.60 9.66
CA ASN A 40 -14.58 2.23 10.95
C ASN A 40 -13.59 3.39 10.78
N LEU A 41 -12.52 3.22 9.97
CA LEU A 41 -11.56 4.28 9.67
C LEU A 41 -12.17 5.45 8.90
N SER A 42 -13.16 5.20 8.05
CA SER A 42 -13.85 6.24 7.29
C SER A 42 -14.86 7.02 8.13
N SER A 43 -15.06 6.65 9.40
CA SER A 43 -15.94 7.35 10.34
C SER A 43 -15.48 8.81 10.55
N LYS A 44 -16.34 9.61 11.21
CA LYS A 44 -16.15 11.06 11.37
C LYS A 44 -14.76 11.45 11.90
N ASN A 45 -14.18 10.65 12.79
CA ASN A 45 -12.90 10.96 13.44
C ASN A 45 -11.69 10.33 12.73
N LYS A 46 -11.88 9.41 11.77
CA LYS A 46 -10.81 8.70 11.05
C LYS A 46 -9.72 8.13 11.99
N PHE A 47 -10.12 7.64 13.17
CA PHE A 47 -9.19 7.15 14.19
C PHE A 47 -8.60 5.80 13.82
N HIS A 48 -7.26 5.72 13.75
CA HIS A 48 -6.52 4.50 13.49
C HIS A 48 -6.00 3.91 14.81
N SER A 49 -6.65 2.83 15.30
CA SER A 49 -6.37 2.24 16.62
C SER A 49 -4.93 1.75 16.78
N GLY A 50 -4.34 1.13 15.75
CA GLY A 50 -2.96 0.64 15.80
C GLY A 50 -1.89 1.74 15.85
N LEU A 51 -2.19 2.94 15.35
CA LEU A 51 -1.30 4.11 15.42
C LEU A 51 -1.67 5.07 16.55
N LYS A 52 -2.86 4.93 17.12
CA LYS A 52 -3.45 5.81 18.15
C LYS A 52 -3.51 7.29 17.70
N ILE A 53 -3.87 7.54 16.44
CA ILE A 53 -4.00 8.88 15.86
C ILE A 53 -5.27 9.01 15.01
N ASN A 54 -5.70 10.24 14.80
CA ASN A 54 -6.67 10.58 13.78
C ASN A 54 -5.95 10.84 12.46
N LEU A 55 -6.36 10.15 11.40
CA LEU A 55 -5.83 10.36 10.05
C LEU A 55 -6.38 11.65 9.44
N SER A 56 -5.66 12.20 8.48
CA SER A 56 -6.04 13.44 7.81
C SER A 56 -7.46 13.39 7.23
N LYS A 57 -8.20 14.48 7.36
CA LYS A 57 -9.52 14.66 6.73
C LYS A 57 -9.44 14.60 5.20
N LYS A 58 -8.26 14.92 4.61
CA LYS A 58 -8.00 14.85 3.16
C LYS A 58 -7.80 13.41 2.66
N LEU A 59 -7.57 12.42 3.54
CA LEU A 59 -7.44 11.02 3.14
C LEU A 59 -8.80 10.47 2.70
N ILE A 60 -8.85 9.87 1.51
CA ILE A 60 -10.07 9.36 0.90
C ILE A 60 -10.09 7.83 1.03
N PHE A 61 -11.09 7.31 1.74
CA PHE A 61 -11.29 5.87 1.88
C PHE A 61 -12.11 5.34 0.71
N LYS A 62 -11.61 4.27 0.07
CA LYS A 62 -12.33 3.57 -1.00
C LYS A 62 -12.63 2.13 -0.60
N LYS A 63 -13.83 1.67 -0.94
CA LYS A 63 -14.16 0.25 -0.86
C LYS A 63 -13.27 -0.53 -1.82
N TYR A 64 -12.73 -1.67 -1.37
CA TYR A 64 -11.98 -2.55 -2.25
C TYR A 64 -12.92 -3.19 -3.29
N GLY A 65 -12.53 -3.16 -4.56
CA GLY A 65 -13.32 -3.72 -5.67
C GLY A 65 -12.64 -3.47 -7.02
N LYS A 66 -13.24 -3.98 -8.08
CA LYS A 66 -12.73 -3.84 -9.46
C LYS A 66 -12.59 -2.38 -9.88
N GLU A 67 -13.46 -1.52 -9.41
CA GLU A 67 -13.50 -0.09 -9.76
C GLU A 67 -12.19 0.61 -9.43
N LEU A 68 -11.49 0.19 -8.35
CA LEU A 68 -10.18 0.72 -7.99
C LEU A 68 -9.15 0.54 -9.10
N PHE A 69 -9.18 -0.60 -9.78
CA PHE A 69 -8.19 -0.95 -10.80
C PHE A 69 -8.55 -0.45 -12.20
N LEU A 70 -9.79 0.01 -12.39
CA LEU A 70 -10.23 0.68 -13.61
C LEU A 70 -9.87 2.16 -13.62
N GLU A 71 -9.62 2.74 -12.44
CA GLU A 71 -9.16 4.11 -12.33
C GLU A 71 -7.65 4.21 -12.61
N LYS A 72 -7.25 5.33 -13.21
CA LYS A 72 -5.83 5.64 -13.46
C LYS A 72 -5.22 6.32 -12.24
N TYR A 73 -4.10 5.80 -11.75
CA TYR A 73 -3.32 6.39 -10.66
C TYR A 73 -1.90 6.71 -11.15
N ASP A 74 -1.32 7.78 -10.63
CA ASP A 74 0.09 8.12 -10.87
C ASP A 74 1.02 7.16 -10.11
N LEU A 75 0.54 6.58 -8.99
CA LEU A 75 1.26 5.61 -8.18
C LEU A 75 0.28 4.71 -7.43
N ILE A 76 0.58 3.41 -7.37
CA ILE A 76 -0.08 2.47 -6.48
C ILE A 76 0.93 2.02 -5.42
N VAL A 77 0.58 2.20 -4.15
CA VAL A 77 1.40 1.80 -3.01
C VAL A 77 0.83 0.52 -2.41
N ILE A 78 1.64 -0.53 -2.31
CA ILE A 78 1.26 -1.81 -1.68
C ILE A 78 1.82 -1.83 -0.26
N ALA A 79 0.93 -1.80 0.73
CA ALA A 79 1.24 -1.84 2.16
C ALA A 79 0.54 -3.01 2.88
N LEU A 80 0.46 -4.15 2.20
CA LEU A 80 -0.14 -5.38 2.71
C LEU A 80 0.88 -6.23 3.49
N SER A 81 0.40 -7.24 4.21
CA SER A 81 1.26 -8.30 4.73
C SER A 81 1.87 -9.12 3.59
N LEU A 82 2.93 -9.87 3.88
CA LEU A 82 3.60 -10.73 2.90
C LEU A 82 2.64 -11.74 2.25
N SER A 83 1.67 -12.27 3.00
CA SER A 83 0.63 -13.16 2.49
C SER A 83 -0.27 -12.51 1.44
N GLY A 84 -0.46 -11.19 1.53
CA GLY A 84 -1.30 -10.43 0.60
C GLY A 84 -0.67 -10.16 -0.77
N ILE A 85 0.63 -10.35 -0.92
CA ILE A 85 1.34 -10.06 -2.18
C ILE A 85 0.83 -10.88 -3.36
N ASN A 86 0.57 -12.18 -3.15
CA ASN A 86 0.05 -13.04 -4.22
C ASN A 86 -1.35 -12.61 -4.66
N PHE A 87 -2.17 -12.21 -3.71
CA PHE A 87 -3.52 -11.74 -3.98
C PHE A 87 -3.48 -10.47 -4.82
N VAL A 88 -2.79 -9.43 -4.35
CA VAL A 88 -2.72 -8.16 -5.09
C VAL A 88 -2.03 -8.30 -6.45
N SER A 89 -1.02 -9.16 -6.56
CA SER A 89 -0.35 -9.44 -7.85
C SER A 89 -1.34 -10.02 -8.88
N ARG A 90 -2.23 -10.92 -8.47
CA ARG A 90 -3.28 -11.46 -9.35
C ARG A 90 -4.27 -10.38 -9.79
N GLU A 91 -4.68 -9.50 -8.88
CA GLU A 91 -5.60 -8.41 -9.18
C GLU A 91 -4.97 -7.41 -10.17
N LEU A 92 -3.72 -6.98 -9.91
CA LEU A 92 -2.99 -6.09 -10.83
C LEU A 92 -2.85 -6.69 -12.25
N LYS A 93 -2.59 -7.99 -12.34
CA LYS A 93 -2.54 -8.72 -13.62
C LYS A 93 -3.89 -8.78 -14.30
N LYS A 94 -4.93 -9.20 -13.55
CA LYS A 94 -6.31 -9.34 -14.03
C LYS A 94 -6.83 -8.05 -14.66
N TYR A 95 -6.58 -6.92 -14.02
CA TYR A 95 -7.05 -5.61 -14.49
C TYR A 95 -6.02 -4.87 -15.35
N LYS A 96 -4.94 -5.55 -15.77
CA LYS A 96 -3.90 -5.01 -16.67
C LYS A 96 -3.37 -3.64 -16.22
N VAL A 97 -3.14 -3.50 -14.90
CA VAL A 97 -2.69 -2.24 -14.30
C VAL A 97 -1.33 -1.85 -14.88
N LYS A 98 -1.22 -0.59 -15.33
CA LYS A 98 0.01 0.00 -15.90
C LYS A 98 0.64 1.06 -14.98
N SER A 99 -0.06 1.49 -13.93
CA SER A 99 0.48 2.45 -12.97
C SER A 99 1.75 1.93 -12.32
N PRO A 100 2.75 2.79 -12.07
CA PRO A 100 3.90 2.43 -11.25
C PRO A 100 3.47 1.91 -9.87
N VAL A 101 4.20 0.95 -9.33
CA VAL A 101 3.91 0.32 -8.05
C VAL A 101 5.07 0.52 -7.09
N LEU A 102 4.79 1.06 -5.90
CA LEU A 102 5.71 1.13 -4.78
C LEU A 102 5.31 0.10 -3.72
N VAL A 103 6.24 -0.76 -3.32
CA VAL A 103 6.00 -1.79 -2.32
C VAL A 103 6.63 -1.40 -0.99
N LEU A 104 5.80 -1.27 0.05
CA LEU A 104 6.24 -1.03 1.43
C LEU A 104 6.34 -2.33 2.24
N THR A 105 5.76 -3.41 1.73
CA THR A 105 5.77 -4.73 2.38
C THR A 105 7.21 -5.22 2.56
N LYS A 106 7.55 -5.60 3.79
CA LYS A 106 8.86 -6.16 4.14
C LYS A 106 8.82 -7.68 4.13
N GLY A 107 9.96 -8.31 3.88
CA GLY A 107 10.14 -9.75 3.95
C GLY A 107 10.59 -10.40 2.65
N LEU A 108 10.86 -11.70 2.76
CA LEU A 108 11.22 -12.59 1.68
C LEU A 108 10.19 -13.71 1.58
N LYS A 109 10.01 -14.25 0.40
CA LYS A 109 9.07 -15.33 0.15
C LYS A 109 9.79 -16.59 -0.24
N TYR A 110 9.41 -17.71 0.38
CA TYR A 110 9.90 -19.01 -0.05
C TYR A 110 9.03 -19.56 -1.19
N ASP A 111 9.64 -19.76 -2.36
CA ASP A 111 9.01 -20.42 -3.52
C ASP A 111 9.19 -21.94 -3.35
N LYS A 112 8.15 -22.61 -2.85
CA LYS A 112 8.16 -24.04 -2.59
C LYS A 112 8.43 -24.89 -3.85
N LYS A 113 7.94 -24.44 -5.01
CA LYS A 113 8.10 -25.15 -6.29
C LYS A 113 9.55 -25.19 -6.74
N ASN A 114 10.24 -24.06 -6.64
CA ASN A 114 11.63 -23.91 -7.08
C ASN A 114 12.63 -24.02 -5.92
N LYS A 115 12.16 -24.33 -4.69
CA LYS A 115 12.97 -24.47 -3.47
C LYS A 115 13.93 -23.30 -3.25
N LYS A 116 13.48 -22.06 -3.52
CA LYS A 116 14.32 -20.86 -3.40
C LYS A 116 13.60 -19.70 -2.72
N ILE A 117 14.40 -18.82 -2.12
CA ILE A 117 13.93 -17.55 -1.57
C ILE A 117 13.79 -16.54 -2.72
N THR A 118 12.70 -15.79 -2.74
CA THR A 118 12.41 -14.73 -3.71
C THR A 118 12.05 -13.45 -3.00
N THR A 119 12.38 -12.32 -3.62
CA THR A 119 11.92 -11.01 -3.16
C THR A 119 10.48 -10.75 -3.58
N ILE A 120 9.87 -9.74 -2.98
CA ILE A 120 8.50 -9.33 -3.34
C ILE A 120 8.47 -8.81 -4.78
N SER A 121 9.45 -8.00 -5.18
CA SER A 121 9.55 -7.50 -6.55
C SER A 121 9.68 -8.64 -7.57
N GLN A 122 10.53 -9.64 -7.31
CA GLN A 122 10.62 -10.84 -8.17
C GLN A 122 9.28 -11.58 -8.28
N THR A 123 8.53 -11.66 -7.16
CA THR A 123 7.19 -12.30 -7.17
C THR A 123 6.20 -11.51 -8.03
N LEU A 124 6.21 -10.18 -7.96
CA LEU A 124 5.37 -9.32 -8.79
C LEU A 124 5.76 -9.40 -10.26
N LEU A 125 7.04 -9.28 -10.58
CA LEU A 125 7.57 -9.31 -11.95
C LEU A 125 7.41 -10.69 -12.62
N LYS A 126 7.44 -11.79 -11.86
CA LYS A 126 7.11 -13.13 -12.38
C LYS A 126 5.69 -13.19 -12.94
N ASN A 127 4.75 -12.49 -12.32
CA ASN A 127 3.34 -12.47 -12.73
C ASN A 127 3.06 -11.37 -13.77
N ILE A 128 3.78 -10.26 -13.70
CA ILE A 128 3.59 -9.06 -14.54
C ILE A 128 4.97 -8.54 -14.97
N PRO A 129 5.62 -9.13 -15.99
CA PRO A 129 7.02 -8.83 -16.35
C PRO A 129 7.29 -7.36 -16.70
N LYS A 130 6.29 -6.63 -17.22
CA LYS A 130 6.41 -5.22 -17.62
C LYS A 130 5.94 -4.23 -16.53
N LEU A 131 5.71 -4.69 -15.30
CA LEU A 131 5.29 -3.82 -14.21
C LEU A 131 6.47 -2.92 -13.78
N ASN A 132 6.26 -1.61 -13.76
CA ASN A 132 7.20 -0.69 -13.15
C ASN A 132 7.03 -0.80 -11.63
N VAL A 133 7.97 -1.48 -10.95
CA VAL A 133 7.92 -1.75 -9.51
C VAL A 133 9.17 -1.25 -8.81
N SER A 134 8.96 -0.48 -7.74
CA SER A 134 9.98 -0.08 -6.77
C SER A 134 9.65 -0.64 -5.39
N VAL A 135 10.67 -0.89 -4.59
CA VAL A 135 10.50 -1.42 -3.23
C VAL A 135 11.19 -0.49 -2.25
N LEU A 136 10.44 0.02 -1.29
CA LEU A 136 10.97 0.86 -0.24
C LEU A 136 11.47 -0.02 0.91
N LYS A 137 12.75 0.08 1.22
CA LYS A 137 13.43 -0.65 2.28
C LYS A 137 14.03 0.32 3.30
N GLY A 138 14.62 -0.20 4.33
CA GLY A 138 15.27 0.57 5.39
C GLY A 138 14.55 0.53 6.73
N PRO A 139 15.10 1.19 7.75
CA PRO A 139 14.58 1.20 9.14
C PRO A 139 13.40 2.17 9.31
N CYS A 140 12.60 2.40 8.28
CA CYS A 140 11.41 3.24 8.35
C CYS A 140 10.28 2.54 9.12
N LEU A 141 9.87 3.13 10.24
CA LEU A 141 8.78 2.64 11.08
C LEU A 141 7.54 3.53 10.93
N ALA A 142 6.36 2.92 11.00
CA ALA A 142 5.09 3.64 10.90
C ALA A 142 4.96 4.74 11.98
N LYS A 143 5.45 4.48 13.20
CA LYS A 143 5.43 5.47 14.30
C LYS A 143 6.35 6.67 14.03
N GLU A 144 7.45 6.49 13.33
CA GLU A 144 8.37 7.58 12.95
C GLU A 144 7.70 8.50 11.93
N LEU A 145 7.04 7.93 10.90
CA LEU A 145 6.26 8.71 9.94
C LEU A 145 5.14 9.50 10.61
N VAL A 146 4.44 8.91 11.58
CA VAL A 146 3.40 9.59 12.36
C VAL A 146 3.96 10.77 13.15
N ARG A 147 5.13 10.62 13.76
CA ARG A 147 5.80 11.66 14.56
C ARG A 147 6.55 12.68 13.69
N LYS A 148 6.59 12.46 12.37
CA LYS A 148 7.42 13.25 11.43
C LYS A 148 8.90 13.27 11.84
N SER A 149 9.35 12.19 12.48
CA SER A 149 10.76 12.01 12.87
C SER A 149 11.61 11.71 11.64
N GLN A 150 12.89 12.00 11.73
CA GLN A 150 13.84 11.57 10.70
C GLN A 150 13.81 10.05 10.60
N THR A 151 13.75 9.56 9.38
CA THR A 151 13.77 8.12 9.07
C THR A 151 14.57 7.90 7.80
N SER A 152 15.15 6.71 7.65
CA SER A 152 15.98 6.38 6.50
C SER A 152 15.29 5.34 5.64
N VAL A 153 15.34 5.54 4.32
CA VAL A 153 14.81 4.60 3.33
C VAL A 153 15.80 4.45 2.18
N ILE A 154 15.78 3.27 1.58
CA ILE A 154 16.56 2.91 0.39
C ILE A 154 15.60 2.42 -0.68
#